data_9dae9194563df35a9976d5e41a719c16
#
_entry.id   9dae9194563df35a9976d5e41a719c16
#
_cell.length_a   1.000
_cell.length_b   1.000
_cell.length_c   1.000
_cell.angle_alpha   90.00
_cell.angle_beta   90.00
_cell.angle_gamma   90.00
#
_symmetry.space_group_name_H-M   'P 1'
#
loop_
_entity.id
_entity.type
_entity.pdbx_description
1 polymer ?
#
loop_
_entity_poly.entity_id
_entity_poly.type
_entity_poly.pdbx_seq_one_letter_code
_entity_poly.pdbx_strand_id
1 'polypeptide(L)'
;MSTNLTSNHPPATDHAHGPVPLETAFDFLNTLELENGALVERLTDFDAAVDWLASHGVVKEKARFADAAKHDRGREAALAQLVTTRTALRDVAHAVAHEDIPDAKAIDEVNRAMRSHQRIELVAAKDGCRLGHSHVGDPIDDVLARISEPIVREIGEGHDDRIRICASDTCRWLFYDESRSGRRRWCDMATCGNRAKARRHRERQKDASVAAVPAAV
;
A
#
# COMPACT_ATOMS: atom_id res chain seq x y z
N MET A 1 1.12 -42.34 -37.67
CA MET A 1 0.07 -41.30 -37.54
C MET A 1 0.32 -40.54 -36.27
N SER A 2 1.06 -39.41 -36.39
CA SER A 2 1.43 -38.59 -35.22
C SER A 2 0.37 -37.49 -35.09
N THR A 3 -0.41 -37.53 -34.02
CA THR A 3 -1.37 -36.49 -33.71
C THR A 3 -0.63 -35.34 -33.03
N ASN A 4 -0.46 -34.22 -33.75
CA ASN A 4 -0.04 -32.95 -33.22
C ASN A 4 -1.15 -32.40 -32.29
N LEU A 5 -0.96 -32.50 -31.01
CA LEU A 5 -1.70 -31.73 -29.99
C LEU A 5 -1.14 -30.31 -30.01
N THR A 6 -1.72 -29.42 -30.78
CA THR A 6 -1.52 -27.98 -30.65
C THR A 6 -2.17 -27.55 -29.37
N SER A 7 -1.36 -27.35 -28.32
CA SER A 7 -1.80 -26.71 -27.08
C SER A 7 -2.15 -25.26 -27.37
N ASN A 8 -3.43 -24.96 -27.40
CA ASN A 8 -3.96 -23.61 -27.56
C ASN A 8 -3.85 -22.89 -26.19
N HIS A 9 -2.60 -22.63 -25.74
CA HIS A 9 -2.35 -21.77 -24.59
C HIS A 9 -2.28 -20.35 -25.15
N PRO A 10 -3.04 -19.41 -24.58
CA PRO A 10 -2.81 -17.99 -24.87
C PRO A 10 -1.36 -17.68 -24.51
N PRO A 11 -0.69 -16.79 -25.26
CA PRO A 11 0.69 -16.44 -24.99
C PRO A 11 0.79 -15.95 -23.54
N ALA A 12 1.70 -16.56 -22.77
CA ALA A 12 2.02 -16.11 -21.43
C ALA A 12 2.38 -14.62 -21.51
N THR A 13 1.50 -13.77 -21.02
CA THR A 13 1.77 -12.34 -20.91
C THR A 13 2.96 -12.20 -20.00
N ASP A 14 4.03 -11.60 -20.49
CA ASP A 14 5.31 -11.38 -19.78
C ASP A 14 5.12 -10.36 -18.64
N HIS A 15 4.38 -10.77 -17.62
CA HIS A 15 4.12 -10.03 -16.39
C HIS A 15 4.99 -10.59 -15.25
N ALA A 16 6.27 -10.81 -15.52
CA ALA A 16 7.24 -11.09 -14.47
C ALA A 16 7.44 -9.83 -13.61
N HIS A 17 6.41 -9.49 -12.84
CA HIS A 17 6.51 -8.46 -11.81
C HIS A 17 6.96 -9.15 -10.52
N GLY A 18 8.11 -8.76 -10.02
CA GLY A 18 8.54 -9.13 -8.67
C GLY A 18 7.54 -8.61 -7.61
N PRO A 19 7.71 -8.99 -6.35
CA PRO A 19 6.89 -8.48 -5.27
C PRO A 19 6.96 -6.94 -5.24
N VAL A 20 5.84 -6.32 -4.89
CA VAL A 20 5.80 -4.87 -4.66
C VAL A 20 6.61 -4.57 -3.39
N PRO A 21 7.46 -3.52 -3.36
CA PRO A 21 8.16 -3.13 -2.14
C PRO A 21 7.17 -2.80 -1.01
N LEU A 22 7.52 -3.17 0.23
CA LEU A 22 6.68 -2.91 1.40
C LEU A 22 6.36 -1.42 1.57
N GLU A 23 7.33 -0.54 1.31
CA GLU A 23 7.14 0.92 1.31
C GLU A 23 6.04 1.33 0.34
N THR A 24 6.08 0.84 -0.91
CA THR A 24 5.04 1.11 -1.92
C THR A 24 3.66 0.63 -1.48
N ALA A 25 3.58 -0.51 -0.79
CA ALA A 25 2.32 -1.00 -0.25
C ALA A 25 1.76 -0.05 0.82
N PHE A 26 2.59 0.50 1.71
CA PHE A 26 2.16 1.52 2.66
C PHE A 26 1.80 2.85 1.98
N ASP A 27 2.52 3.26 0.93
CA ASP A 27 2.16 4.43 0.14
C ASP A 27 0.77 4.29 -0.49
N PHE A 28 0.41 3.07 -0.93
CA PHE A 28 -0.95 2.79 -1.41
C PHE A 28 -2.00 3.01 -0.32
N LEU A 29 -1.77 2.57 0.91
CA LEU A 29 -2.68 2.83 2.03
C LEU A 29 -2.83 4.33 2.28
N ASN A 30 -1.77 5.09 2.11
CA ASN A 30 -1.72 6.52 2.37
C ASN A 30 -2.25 7.38 1.20
N THR A 31 -2.72 6.77 0.10
CA THR A 31 -3.49 7.50 -0.93
C THR A 31 -4.83 8.05 -0.40
N LEU A 32 -5.32 7.57 0.74
CA LEU A 32 -6.30 8.24 1.58
C LEU A 32 -5.59 8.90 2.75
N GLU A 33 -5.36 10.19 2.67
CA GLU A 33 -4.55 10.93 3.63
C GLU A 33 -5.32 12.01 4.38
N LEU A 34 -4.78 12.43 5.53
CA LEU A 34 -5.34 13.54 6.30
C LEU A 34 -4.63 14.84 5.90
N GLU A 35 -5.37 15.76 5.30
CA GLU A 35 -4.88 17.07 4.92
C GLU A 35 -5.76 18.16 5.55
N ASN A 36 -5.14 19.07 6.33
CA ASN A 36 -5.85 20.13 7.04
C ASN A 36 -7.05 19.67 7.90
N GLY A 37 -6.98 18.46 8.44
CA GLY A 37 -8.04 17.86 9.28
C GLY A 37 -9.17 17.17 8.51
N ALA A 38 -9.12 17.13 7.18
CA ALA A 38 -10.05 16.41 6.33
C ALA A 38 -9.36 15.23 5.65
N LEU A 39 -10.10 14.14 5.43
CA LEU A 39 -9.61 13.03 4.61
C LEU A 39 -9.67 13.43 3.13
N VAL A 40 -8.57 13.27 2.44
CA VAL A 40 -8.41 13.55 1.01
C VAL A 40 -8.11 12.26 0.27
N GLU A 41 -8.93 11.97 -0.74
CA GLU A 41 -8.78 10.85 -1.65
C GLU A 41 -7.87 11.22 -2.81
N ARG A 42 -6.76 10.50 -2.99
CA ARG A 42 -5.84 10.70 -4.11
C ARG A 42 -6.18 9.85 -5.33
N LEU A 43 -6.88 8.73 -5.14
CA LEU A 43 -7.40 7.92 -6.23
C LEU A 43 -8.79 8.44 -6.63
N THR A 44 -8.83 9.67 -7.15
CA THR A 44 -10.07 10.42 -7.44
C THR A 44 -10.89 9.79 -8.57
N ASP A 45 -10.21 9.14 -9.51
CA ASP A 45 -10.79 8.45 -10.65
C ASP A 45 -9.86 7.34 -11.14
N PHE A 46 -10.31 6.57 -12.13
CA PHE A 46 -9.55 5.45 -12.65
C PHE A 46 -8.20 5.86 -13.27
N ASP A 47 -8.14 6.99 -13.96
CA ASP A 47 -6.90 7.45 -14.58
C ASP A 47 -5.88 7.87 -13.52
N ALA A 48 -6.32 8.58 -12.49
CA ALA A 48 -5.49 8.92 -11.33
C ALA A 48 -4.96 7.67 -10.63
N ALA A 49 -5.79 6.63 -10.47
CA ALA A 49 -5.36 5.36 -9.89
C ALA A 49 -4.31 4.65 -10.77
N VAL A 50 -4.52 4.60 -12.08
CA VAL A 50 -3.55 4.01 -13.03
C VAL A 50 -2.25 4.81 -13.05
N ASP A 51 -2.32 6.14 -12.96
CA ASP A 51 -1.14 7.02 -12.88
C ASP A 51 -0.35 6.76 -11.61
N TRP A 52 -1.03 6.61 -10.50
CA TRP A 52 -0.40 6.26 -9.24
C TRP A 52 0.33 4.92 -9.33
N LEU A 53 -0.36 3.87 -9.81
CA LEU A 53 0.19 2.53 -9.96
C LEU A 53 1.43 2.51 -10.87
N ALA A 54 1.39 3.26 -11.98
CA ALA A 54 2.52 3.34 -12.90
C ALA A 54 3.70 4.13 -12.31
N SER A 55 3.44 5.26 -11.65
CA SER A 55 4.49 6.09 -11.05
C SER A 55 5.24 5.41 -9.90
N HIS A 56 4.57 4.47 -9.20
CA HIS A 56 5.15 3.66 -8.13
C HIS A 56 5.70 2.29 -8.62
N GLY A 57 5.75 2.09 -9.92
CA GLY A 57 6.32 0.87 -10.53
C GLY A 57 5.50 -0.41 -10.31
N VAL A 58 4.27 -0.28 -9.81
CA VAL A 58 3.36 -1.42 -9.64
C VAL A 58 2.91 -1.95 -11.00
N VAL A 59 2.70 -1.05 -11.95
CA VAL A 59 2.34 -1.35 -13.34
C VAL A 59 3.41 -0.78 -14.27
N LYS A 60 3.97 -1.60 -15.15
CA LYS A 60 5.01 -1.19 -16.11
C LYS A 60 4.44 -0.56 -17.38
N GLU A 61 3.41 -1.20 -17.95
CA GLU A 61 2.79 -0.80 -19.21
C GLU A 61 1.42 -0.17 -18.95
N LYS A 62 1.43 1.13 -18.56
CA LYS A 62 0.24 1.88 -18.17
C LYS A 62 -0.94 1.73 -19.13
N ALA A 63 -0.71 1.96 -20.43
CA ALA A 63 -1.77 1.92 -21.43
C ALA A 63 -2.40 0.52 -21.54
N ARG A 64 -1.56 -0.52 -21.61
CA ARG A 64 -2.01 -1.91 -21.68
C ARG A 64 -2.79 -2.34 -20.45
N PHE A 65 -2.32 -1.96 -19.26
CA PHE A 65 -3.05 -2.21 -18.00
C PHE A 65 -4.42 -1.53 -18.00
N ALA A 66 -4.46 -0.25 -18.37
CA ALA A 66 -5.69 0.52 -18.40
C ALA A 66 -6.72 -0.06 -19.40
N ASP A 67 -6.27 -0.51 -20.57
CA ASP A 67 -7.12 -1.12 -21.57
C ASP A 67 -7.64 -2.49 -21.12
N ALA A 68 -6.79 -3.33 -20.54
CA ALA A 68 -7.18 -4.64 -20.00
C ALA A 68 -8.19 -4.49 -18.85
N ALA A 69 -7.91 -3.66 -17.87
CA ALA A 69 -8.81 -3.41 -16.75
C ALA A 69 -10.17 -2.84 -17.20
N LYS A 70 -10.16 -1.95 -18.22
CA LYS A 70 -11.38 -1.42 -18.81
C LYS A 70 -12.20 -2.50 -19.52
N HIS A 71 -11.52 -3.41 -20.23
CA HIS A 71 -12.19 -4.49 -20.96
C HIS A 71 -12.80 -5.51 -20.02
N ASP A 72 -12.05 -5.93 -19.01
CA ASP A 72 -12.44 -7.05 -18.14
C ASP A 72 -13.47 -6.64 -17.07
N ARG A 73 -13.37 -5.44 -16.53
CA ARG A 73 -14.19 -5.02 -15.39
C ARG A 73 -14.95 -3.70 -15.60
N GLY A 74 -14.44 -2.83 -16.44
CA GLY A 74 -14.89 -1.44 -16.55
C GLY A 74 -14.20 -0.52 -15.54
N ARG A 75 -14.02 0.73 -15.94
CA ARG A 75 -13.21 1.73 -15.20
C ARG A 75 -13.73 2.02 -13.79
N GLU A 76 -15.05 2.18 -13.67
CA GLU A 76 -15.67 2.49 -12.38
C GLU A 76 -15.58 1.32 -11.40
N ALA A 77 -15.87 0.10 -11.85
CA ALA A 77 -15.76 -1.08 -11.01
C ALA A 77 -14.29 -1.41 -10.64
N ALA A 78 -13.34 -1.15 -11.54
CA ALA A 78 -11.91 -1.28 -11.28
C ALA A 78 -11.45 -0.30 -10.18
N LEU A 79 -11.83 0.97 -10.28
CA LEU A 79 -11.55 1.97 -9.24
C LEU A 79 -12.20 1.60 -7.91
N ALA A 80 -13.48 1.24 -7.92
CA ALA A 80 -14.20 0.84 -6.71
C ALA A 80 -13.52 -0.32 -6.00
N GLN A 81 -13.01 -1.31 -6.76
CA GLN A 81 -12.29 -2.44 -6.20
C GLN A 81 -10.93 -2.03 -5.59
N LEU A 82 -10.16 -1.17 -6.27
CA LEU A 82 -8.90 -0.62 -5.73
C LEU A 82 -9.14 0.11 -4.41
N VAL A 83 -10.15 0.97 -4.35
CA VAL A 83 -10.51 1.74 -3.15
C VAL A 83 -11.02 0.84 -2.03
N THR A 84 -11.86 -0.15 -2.34
CA THR A 84 -12.41 -1.09 -1.35
C THR A 84 -11.30 -1.91 -0.70
N THR A 85 -10.43 -2.52 -1.49
CA THR A 85 -9.33 -3.34 -0.96
C THR A 85 -8.32 -2.48 -0.20
N ARG A 86 -7.98 -1.27 -0.69
CA ARG A 86 -7.14 -0.32 0.04
C ARG A 86 -7.74 0.01 1.42
N THR A 87 -9.04 0.30 1.47
CA THR A 87 -9.71 0.63 2.73
C THR A 87 -9.65 -0.54 3.70
N ALA A 88 -9.98 -1.74 3.26
CA ALA A 88 -9.91 -2.94 4.10
C ALA A 88 -8.49 -3.21 4.62
N LEU A 89 -7.48 -3.13 3.74
CA LEU A 89 -6.08 -3.33 4.13
C LEU A 89 -5.60 -2.23 5.10
N ARG A 90 -6.06 -0.99 4.91
CA ARG A 90 -5.80 0.12 5.82
C ARG A 90 -6.44 -0.11 7.19
N ASP A 91 -7.67 -0.58 7.24
CA ASP A 91 -8.39 -0.87 8.48
C ASP A 91 -7.69 -2.00 9.26
N VAL A 92 -7.25 -3.05 8.57
CA VAL A 92 -6.44 -4.13 9.17
C VAL A 92 -5.14 -3.57 9.75
N ALA A 93 -4.39 -2.78 8.98
CA ALA A 93 -3.13 -2.19 9.44
C ALA A 93 -3.33 -1.20 10.60
N HIS A 94 -4.43 -0.45 10.62
CA HIS A 94 -4.78 0.42 11.74
C HIS A 94 -5.10 -0.36 13.02
N ALA A 95 -5.91 -1.41 12.93
CA ALA A 95 -6.24 -2.25 14.08
C ALA A 95 -4.96 -2.86 14.68
N VAL A 96 -4.13 -3.46 13.82
CA VAL A 96 -2.84 -4.04 14.23
C VAL A 96 -1.93 -3.01 14.90
N ALA A 97 -1.81 -1.81 14.33
CA ALA A 97 -0.99 -0.73 14.91
C ALA A 97 -1.50 -0.20 16.27
N HIS A 98 -2.76 -0.50 16.62
CA HIS A 98 -3.36 -0.20 17.93
C HIS A 98 -3.44 -1.42 18.86
N GLU A 99 -2.88 -2.55 18.44
CA GLU A 99 -2.99 -3.85 19.15
C GLU A 99 -4.45 -4.32 19.29
N ASP A 100 -5.32 -3.88 18.36
CA ASP A 100 -6.73 -4.27 18.28
C ASP A 100 -6.92 -5.45 17.33
N ILE A 101 -8.05 -6.14 17.47
CA ILE A 101 -8.44 -7.21 16.55
C ILE A 101 -9.09 -6.57 15.31
N PRO A 102 -8.58 -6.81 14.09
CA PRO A 102 -9.18 -6.30 12.88
C PRO A 102 -10.62 -6.81 12.65
N ASP A 103 -11.45 -5.99 12.02
CA ASP A 103 -12.81 -6.37 11.64
C ASP A 103 -12.80 -7.55 10.66
N ALA A 104 -13.70 -8.52 10.86
CA ALA A 104 -13.76 -9.74 10.05
C ALA A 104 -14.03 -9.44 8.57
N LYS A 105 -14.83 -8.40 8.25
CA LYS A 105 -15.11 -8.03 6.85
C LYS A 105 -13.88 -7.43 6.17
N ALA A 106 -13.07 -6.68 6.91
CA ALA A 106 -11.81 -6.17 6.40
C ALA A 106 -10.84 -7.32 6.10
N ILE A 107 -10.72 -8.30 7.01
CA ILE A 107 -9.93 -9.51 6.78
C ILE A 107 -10.45 -10.29 5.56
N ASP A 108 -11.76 -10.48 5.43
CA ASP A 108 -12.36 -11.21 4.32
C ASP A 108 -12.07 -10.54 2.96
N GLU A 109 -12.13 -9.21 2.91
CA GLU A 109 -11.81 -8.45 1.70
C GLU A 109 -10.31 -8.55 1.33
N VAL A 110 -9.42 -8.41 2.31
CA VAL A 110 -7.97 -8.61 2.11
C VAL A 110 -7.69 -10.03 1.61
N ASN A 111 -8.29 -11.05 2.25
CA ASN A 111 -8.18 -12.43 1.81
C ASN A 111 -8.74 -12.66 0.40
N ARG A 112 -9.81 -11.95 0.04
CA ARG A 112 -10.36 -11.99 -1.32
C ARG A 112 -9.32 -11.49 -2.33
N ALA A 113 -8.69 -10.35 -2.07
CA ALA A 113 -7.64 -9.80 -2.92
C ALA A 113 -6.44 -10.76 -3.03
N MET A 114 -6.07 -11.42 -1.92
CA MET A 114 -4.95 -12.39 -1.89
C MET A 114 -5.24 -13.70 -2.65
N ARG A 115 -6.50 -13.98 -3.00
CA ARG A 115 -6.87 -15.21 -3.76
C ARG A 115 -6.58 -15.13 -5.25
N SER A 116 -6.09 -14.01 -5.75
CA SER A 116 -5.60 -13.92 -7.12
C SER A 116 -4.59 -15.05 -7.37
N HIS A 117 -4.86 -15.88 -8.38
CA HIS A 117 -4.09 -17.10 -8.62
C HIS A 117 -2.68 -16.75 -9.09
N GLN A 118 -1.75 -16.78 -8.15
CA GLN A 118 -0.33 -16.76 -8.47
C GLN A 118 0.07 -18.11 -9.06
N ARG A 119 0.43 -18.13 -10.34
CA ARG A 119 1.08 -19.29 -10.95
C ARG A 119 2.59 -19.08 -10.89
N ILE A 120 3.27 -20.01 -10.22
CA ILE A 120 4.72 -20.04 -10.18
C ILE A 120 5.20 -20.93 -11.30
N GLU A 121 6.02 -20.41 -12.20
CA GLU A 121 6.50 -21.12 -13.38
C GLU A 121 8.02 -21.01 -13.49
N LEU A 122 8.68 -22.06 -14.00
CA LEU A 122 10.06 -21.96 -14.41
C LEU A 122 10.13 -21.38 -15.81
N VAL A 123 10.72 -20.21 -15.96
CA VAL A 123 10.79 -19.46 -17.22
C VAL A 123 12.23 -19.49 -17.74
N ALA A 124 12.39 -19.75 -19.05
CA ALA A 124 13.69 -19.63 -19.69
C ALA A 124 14.15 -18.17 -19.71
N ALA A 125 15.42 -17.94 -19.39
CA ALA A 125 16.08 -16.64 -19.44
C ALA A 125 17.37 -16.75 -20.25
N LYS A 126 17.97 -15.61 -20.62
CA LYS A 126 19.21 -15.60 -21.43
C LYS A 126 20.41 -16.28 -20.75
N ASP A 127 20.39 -16.31 -19.43
CA ASP A 127 21.42 -16.84 -18.54
C ASP A 127 21.03 -18.16 -17.85
N GLY A 128 19.93 -18.82 -18.32
CA GLY A 128 19.45 -20.07 -17.77
C GLY A 128 17.93 -20.06 -17.51
N CYS A 129 17.52 -20.50 -16.32
CA CYS A 129 16.11 -20.50 -15.91
C CYS A 129 15.93 -19.62 -14.67
N ARG A 130 14.80 -18.94 -14.61
CA ARG A 130 14.39 -18.16 -13.46
C ARG A 130 12.98 -18.53 -13.02
N LEU A 131 12.66 -18.25 -11.76
CA LEU A 131 11.30 -18.34 -11.27
C LEU A 131 10.51 -17.19 -11.87
N GLY A 132 9.45 -17.52 -12.60
CA GLY A 132 8.47 -16.56 -13.11
C GLY A 132 7.21 -16.63 -12.26
N HIS A 133 6.59 -15.50 -12.05
CA HIS A 133 5.27 -15.40 -11.47
C HIS A 133 4.35 -14.89 -12.56
N SER A 134 3.34 -15.65 -12.90
CA SER A 134 2.28 -15.21 -13.79
C SER A 134 0.96 -15.21 -13.04
N HIS A 135 0.15 -14.20 -13.28
CA HIS A 135 -1.19 -14.11 -12.71
C HIS A 135 -2.19 -14.43 -13.80
N VAL A 136 -3.09 -15.34 -13.49
CA VAL A 136 -4.18 -15.70 -14.39
C VAL A 136 -5.43 -15.02 -13.85
N GLY A 137 -5.90 -14.01 -14.55
CA GLY A 137 -7.12 -13.31 -14.14
C GLY A 137 -7.14 -11.84 -14.52
N ASP A 138 -8.02 -11.12 -13.88
CA ASP A 138 -8.21 -9.68 -14.00
C ASP A 138 -6.95 -8.92 -13.53
N PRO A 139 -6.42 -7.98 -14.31
CA PRO A 139 -5.22 -7.21 -13.95
C PRO A 139 -5.38 -6.39 -12.66
N ILE A 140 -6.60 -6.03 -12.28
CA ILE A 140 -6.87 -5.37 -11.00
C ILE A 140 -6.65 -6.32 -9.83
N ASP A 141 -7.13 -7.56 -9.93
CA ASP A 141 -6.94 -8.57 -8.89
C ASP A 141 -5.45 -8.92 -8.73
N ASP A 142 -4.68 -8.97 -9.82
CA ASP A 142 -3.22 -9.12 -9.79
C ASP A 142 -2.55 -7.99 -9.00
N VAL A 143 -2.84 -6.75 -9.36
CA VAL A 143 -2.28 -5.56 -8.70
C VAL A 143 -2.62 -5.56 -7.20
N LEU A 144 -3.86 -5.86 -6.84
CA LEU A 144 -4.32 -5.87 -5.45
C LEU A 144 -3.65 -6.96 -4.62
N ALA A 145 -3.49 -8.16 -5.17
CA ALA A 145 -2.77 -9.24 -4.50
C ALA A 145 -1.31 -8.84 -4.23
N ARG A 146 -0.63 -8.29 -5.23
CA ARG A 146 0.77 -7.89 -5.14
C ARG A 146 1.02 -6.73 -4.18
N ILE A 147 0.09 -5.79 -4.08
CA ILE A 147 0.17 -4.69 -3.12
C ILE A 147 -0.15 -5.18 -1.70
N SER A 148 -1.11 -6.08 -1.55
CA SER A 148 -1.53 -6.59 -0.23
C SER A 148 -0.50 -7.53 0.38
N GLU A 149 0.15 -8.37 -0.45
CA GLU A 149 1.05 -9.43 0.01
C GLU A 149 2.15 -8.96 0.98
N PRO A 150 2.90 -7.88 0.74
CA PRO A 150 3.96 -7.45 1.66
C PRO A 150 3.44 -7.15 3.07
N ILE A 151 2.31 -6.45 3.18
CA ILE A 151 1.73 -6.10 4.49
C ILE A 151 1.17 -7.34 5.19
N VAL A 152 0.44 -8.20 4.45
CA VAL A 152 -0.12 -9.44 4.98
C VAL A 152 0.99 -10.36 5.48
N ARG A 153 2.12 -10.41 4.77
CA ARG A 153 3.29 -11.20 5.17
C ARG A 153 3.89 -10.70 6.49
N GLU A 154 4.13 -9.40 6.64
CA GLU A 154 4.66 -8.82 7.89
C GLU A 154 3.76 -9.13 9.08
N ILE A 155 2.43 -9.00 8.91
CA ILE A 155 1.46 -9.36 9.96
C ILE A 155 1.50 -10.87 10.26
N GLY A 156 1.51 -11.71 9.22
CA GLY A 156 1.48 -13.17 9.36
C GLY A 156 2.77 -13.77 9.94
N GLU A 157 3.91 -13.10 9.76
CA GLU A 157 5.22 -13.49 10.30
C GLU A 157 5.47 -12.93 11.72
N GLY A 158 4.53 -12.16 12.29
CA GLY A 158 4.61 -11.61 13.64
C GLY A 158 5.46 -10.35 13.74
N HIS A 159 5.59 -9.58 12.67
CA HIS A 159 6.27 -8.29 12.62
C HIS A 159 5.27 -7.11 12.71
N ASP A 160 4.10 -7.38 13.18
CA ASP A 160 2.98 -6.43 13.32
C ASP A 160 3.31 -5.26 14.25
N ASP A 161 4.18 -5.46 15.25
CA ASP A 161 4.71 -4.41 16.13
C ASP A 161 5.51 -3.32 15.39
N ARG A 162 5.90 -3.58 14.13
CA ARG A 162 6.56 -2.63 13.24
C ARG A 162 5.61 -1.76 12.43
N ILE A 163 4.34 -2.13 12.33
CA ILE A 163 3.30 -1.34 11.67
C ILE A 163 2.87 -0.23 12.60
N ARG A 164 3.04 1.01 12.19
CA ARG A 164 2.87 2.18 13.06
C ARG A 164 2.09 3.29 12.36
N ILE A 165 1.47 4.13 13.18
CA ILE A 165 0.76 5.32 12.72
C ILE A 165 1.57 6.55 13.11
N CYS A 166 1.76 7.47 12.17
CA CYS A 166 2.44 8.72 12.43
C CYS A 166 1.76 9.50 13.56
N ALA A 167 2.53 9.87 14.59
CA ALA A 167 2.04 10.60 15.75
C ALA A 167 1.71 12.07 15.48
N SER A 168 1.76 12.52 14.22
CA SER A 168 1.33 13.87 13.83
C SER A 168 -0.18 13.89 13.63
N ASP A 169 -0.88 14.75 14.36
CA ASP A 169 -2.34 14.92 14.26
C ASP A 169 -2.80 15.38 12.86
N THR A 170 -1.88 15.96 12.08
CA THR A 170 -2.13 16.45 10.72
C THR A 170 -1.62 15.52 9.63
N CYS A 171 -1.16 14.30 10.00
CA CYS A 171 -0.64 13.33 9.04
C CYS A 171 -1.32 11.97 9.19
N ARG A 172 -1.10 11.27 10.33
CA ARG A 172 -1.71 9.97 10.64
C ARG A 172 -1.42 8.87 9.61
N TRP A 173 -0.35 9.01 8.81
CA TRP A 173 0.08 8.00 7.84
C TRP A 173 0.47 6.70 8.53
N LEU A 174 0.10 5.59 7.93
CA LEU A 174 0.64 4.28 8.25
C LEU A 174 2.05 4.15 7.68
N PHE A 175 2.94 3.52 8.41
CA PHE A 175 4.31 3.24 7.95
C PHE A 175 4.88 2.02 8.64
N TYR A 176 5.88 1.41 8.03
CA TYR A 176 6.66 0.33 8.64
C TYR A 176 7.91 0.89 9.29
N ASP A 177 8.16 0.50 10.54
CA ASP A 177 9.34 0.95 11.29
C ASP A 177 10.52 0.00 11.11
N GLU A 178 11.33 0.25 10.09
CA GLU A 178 12.58 -0.48 9.82
C GLU A 178 13.71 -0.11 10.78
N SER A 179 13.52 0.83 11.69
CA SER A 179 14.58 1.24 12.58
C SER A 179 14.97 0.10 13.55
N ARG A 180 16.24 0.07 13.92
CA ARG A 180 16.77 -0.95 14.83
C ARG A 180 15.98 -1.04 16.16
N SER A 181 15.45 0.08 16.64
CA SER A 181 14.73 0.14 17.91
C SER A 181 13.24 -0.15 17.80
N GLY A 182 12.63 -0.10 16.60
CA GLY A 182 11.18 -0.23 16.41
C GLY A 182 10.36 0.84 17.13
N ARG A 183 10.90 2.06 17.35
CA ARG A 183 10.26 3.10 18.18
C ARG A 183 10.05 4.43 17.45
N ARG A 184 10.02 4.41 16.12
CA ARG A 184 9.71 5.62 15.35
C ARG A 184 8.30 6.09 15.66
N ARG A 185 8.17 7.39 15.87
CA ARG A 185 6.89 8.05 16.12
C ARG A 185 6.36 8.78 14.88
N TRP A 186 7.20 9.00 13.90
CA TRP A 186 6.93 9.82 12.73
C TRP A 186 7.21 8.99 11.48
N CYS A 187 6.31 9.07 10.51
CA CYS A 187 6.52 8.42 9.21
C CYS A 187 7.80 8.92 8.53
N ASP A 188 8.12 10.21 8.74
CA ASP A 188 9.35 10.82 8.27
C ASP A 188 9.87 11.87 9.27
N MET A 189 11.19 11.82 9.56
CA MET A 189 11.82 12.74 10.49
C MET A 189 12.05 14.14 9.93
N ALA A 190 12.30 14.25 8.61
CA ALA A 190 12.56 15.53 7.97
C ALA A 190 11.30 16.41 7.88
N THR A 191 10.14 15.78 7.81
CA THR A 191 8.84 16.46 7.76
C THR A 191 8.12 16.44 9.10
N CYS A 192 7.46 15.34 9.44
CA CYS A 192 6.63 15.23 10.64
C CYS A 192 7.43 15.37 11.95
N GLY A 193 8.63 14.78 12.02
CA GLY A 193 9.51 14.89 13.17
C GLY A 193 9.98 16.32 13.42
N ASN A 194 10.41 17.05 12.38
CA ASN A 194 10.86 18.43 12.49
C ASN A 194 9.69 19.37 12.83
N ARG A 195 8.49 19.17 12.24
CA ARG A 195 7.29 19.94 12.62
C ARG A 195 6.96 19.77 14.13
N ALA A 196 7.05 18.55 14.63
CA ALA A 196 6.81 18.27 16.05
C ALA A 196 7.89 18.91 16.97
N LYS A 197 9.16 18.92 16.56
CA LYS A 197 10.24 19.63 17.30
C LYS A 197 9.97 21.14 17.33
N ALA A 198 9.63 21.73 16.20
CA ALA A 198 9.34 23.15 16.10
C ALA A 198 8.12 23.56 16.95
N ARG A 199 7.05 22.73 16.96
CA ARG A 199 5.88 22.96 17.80
C ARG A 199 6.26 22.97 19.28
N ARG A 200 6.96 21.94 19.78
CA ARG A 200 7.42 21.86 21.18
C ARG A 200 8.33 23.00 21.58
N HIS A 201 9.15 23.51 20.66
CA HIS A 201 10.00 24.66 20.93
C HIS A 201 9.17 25.93 21.15
N ARG A 202 8.17 26.18 20.28
CA ARG A 202 7.27 27.34 20.42
C ARG A 202 6.42 27.26 21.70
N GLU A 203 5.94 26.09 22.07
CA GLU A 203 5.18 25.86 23.33
C GLU A 203 6.03 26.23 24.53
N ARG A 204 7.28 25.74 24.63
CA ARG A 204 8.20 26.07 25.72
C ARG A 204 8.52 27.57 25.80
N GLN A 205 8.65 28.26 24.67
CA GLN A 205 8.86 29.71 24.67
C GLN A 205 7.65 30.49 25.20
N LYS A 206 6.44 30.05 24.84
CA LYS A 206 5.20 30.65 25.37
C LYS A 206 5.10 30.47 26.89
N ASP A 207 5.31 29.24 27.36
CA ASP A 207 5.26 28.95 28.81
C ASP A 207 6.29 29.78 29.60
N ALA A 208 7.51 29.91 29.08
CA ALA A 208 8.55 30.74 29.67
C ALA A 208 8.17 32.24 29.70
N SER A 209 7.51 32.72 28.62
CA SER A 209 7.06 34.12 28.55
C SER A 209 5.89 34.42 29.53
N VAL A 210 5.00 33.45 29.73
CA VAL A 210 3.88 33.55 30.70
C VAL A 210 4.41 33.53 32.13
N ALA A 211 5.41 32.68 32.42
CA ALA A 211 6.03 32.59 33.76
C ALA A 211 6.88 33.83 34.14
N ALA A 212 7.30 34.62 33.13
CA ALA A 212 8.11 35.82 33.32
C ALA A 212 7.29 37.11 33.59
N VAL A 213 5.95 37.04 33.57
CA VAL A 213 5.10 38.20 33.92
C VAL A 213 5.03 38.30 35.46
N PRO A 214 5.63 39.31 36.09
CA PRO A 214 5.55 39.49 37.55
C PRO A 214 4.09 39.75 37.94
N ALA A 215 3.64 39.09 39.01
CA ALA A 215 2.35 39.39 39.60
C ALA A 215 2.33 40.90 39.96
N ALA A 216 1.44 41.66 39.32
CA ALA A 216 1.23 43.05 39.69
C ALA A 216 0.73 43.09 41.13
N VAL A 217 1.51 43.73 41.99
CA VAL A 217 1.20 44.03 43.41
C VAL A 217 0.19 45.17 43.49
#